data_4799f803d8089dbb2aee39fcd2637e11
#
_entry.id   4799f803d8089dbb2aee39fcd2637e11
#
_cell.length_a   1.000
_cell.length_b   1.000
_cell.length_c   1.000
_cell.angle_alpha   90.00
_cell.angle_beta   90.00
_cell.angle_gamma   90.00
#
_symmetry.space_group_name_H-M   'P 1'
#
loop_
_entity.id
_entity.type
_entity.pdbx_description
1 polymer ?
#
loop_
_entity_poly.entity_id
_entity_poly.type
_entity_poly.pdbx_seq_one_letter_code
_entity_poly.pdbx_strand_id
1 'polypeptide(L)'
;MNVRKTIIGGLCCLAILAGVNYLLNQYGNAGIAIASDVSTSSLGGARQFEGKMDIKNSPYFAQPDIFNMQSNEHLTVLSHYKTKQQNDGYSCGPVAANTVVTHFMGKELHTDKEICQMMGTSTTNGTTTKGMVKYFEKIGWEVKSSAKDKTPNNYEDFLQFVTANLKDNTPIMVENVDWGGHWRVIIGYDTMGTEHTGDDVLLMADPFDTSDHLQDGYNVVPAERFFYMWFDSQLFSKKEQLRQWLTAKPKA
;
A
#
# COMPACT_ATOMS: atom_id res chain seq x y z
N MET A 1 1.80 -18.13 55.62
CA MET A 1 1.88 -17.51 54.29
C MET A 1 0.83 -18.18 53.40
N ASN A 2 -0.13 -17.40 52.92
CA ASN A 2 -1.45 -17.91 52.47
C ASN A 2 -1.39 -18.51 51.05
N VAL A 3 -1.25 -19.81 50.94
CA VAL A 3 -1.31 -20.60 49.67
C VAL A 3 -2.65 -20.36 48.92
N ARG A 4 -3.75 -20.09 49.64
CA ARG A 4 -5.08 -19.81 49.02
C ARG A 4 -5.14 -18.53 48.18
N LYS A 5 -4.35 -17.49 48.49
CA LYS A 5 -4.35 -16.24 47.69
C LYS A 5 -3.59 -16.39 46.35
N THR A 6 -2.59 -17.25 46.32
CA THR A 6 -1.80 -17.50 45.11
C THR A 6 -2.59 -18.35 44.08
N ILE A 7 -3.40 -19.29 44.55
CA ILE A 7 -4.23 -20.15 43.68
C ILE A 7 -5.35 -19.33 43.03
N ILE A 8 -6.00 -18.41 43.77
CA ILE A 8 -7.05 -17.57 43.24
C ILE A 8 -6.52 -16.59 42.17
N GLY A 9 -5.34 -16.01 42.41
CA GLY A 9 -4.67 -15.16 41.42
C GLY A 9 -4.29 -15.88 40.14
N GLY A 10 -3.78 -17.13 40.25
CA GLY A 10 -3.42 -17.95 39.10
C GLY A 10 -4.63 -18.39 38.26
N LEU A 11 -5.72 -18.73 38.92
CA LEU A 11 -6.99 -19.10 38.24
C LEU A 11 -7.64 -17.91 37.52
N CYS A 12 -7.60 -16.72 38.09
CA CYS A 12 -8.10 -15.50 37.43
C CYS A 12 -7.26 -15.15 36.18
N CYS A 13 -5.94 -15.25 36.25
CA CYS A 13 -5.08 -14.99 35.09
C CYS A 13 -5.29 -16.01 33.97
N LEU A 14 -5.47 -17.31 34.31
CA LEU A 14 -5.77 -18.34 33.33
C LEU A 14 -7.15 -18.16 32.69
N ALA A 15 -8.16 -17.72 33.45
CA ALA A 15 -9.50 -17.45 32.93
C ALA A 15 -9.51 -16.21 32.01
N ILE A 16 -8.72 -15.19 32.33
CA ILE A 16 -8.57 -14.00 31.49
C ILE A 16 -7.84 -14.37 30.18
N LEU A 17 -6.77 -15.15 30.24
CA LEU A 17 -6.06 -15.61 29.05
C LEU A 17 -6.93 -16.52 28.17
N ALA A 18 -7.71 -17.41 28.77
CA ALA A 18 -8.67 -18.26 28.05
C ALA A 18 -9.80 -17.43 27.42
N GLY A 19 -10.31 -16.41 28.15
CA GLY A 19 -11.31 -15.49 27.65
C GLY A 19 -10.82 -14.62 26.50
N VAL A 20 -9.60 -14.13 26.58
CA VAL A 20 -8.96 -13.36 25.51
C VAL A 20 -8.73 -14.25 24.28
N ASN A 21 -8.23 -15.49 24.46
CA ASN A 21 -8.08 -16.42 23.35
C ASN A 21 -9.43 -16.85 22.73
N TYR A 22 -10.47 -17.02 23.54
CA TYR A 22 -11.82 -17.30 23.06
C TYR A 22 -12.39 -16.11 22.27
N LEU A 23 -12.23 -14.89 22.75
CA LEU A 23 -12.65 -13.68 22.05
C LEU A 23 -11.82 -13.49 20.77
N LEU A 24 -10.51 -13.67 20.80
CA LEU A 24 -9.67 -13.59 19.60
C LEU A 24 -10.06 -14.64 18.56
N ASN A 25 -10.45 -15.87 18.97
CA ASN A 25 -10.94 -16.88 18.04
C ASN A 25 -12.35 -16.60 17.52
N GLN A 26 -13.22 -15.99 18.30
CA GLN A 26 -14.60 -15.65 17.87
C GLN A 26 -14.64 -14.40 16.99
N TYR A 27 -13.82 -13.39 17.31
CA TYR A 27 -13.78 -12.12 16.57
C TYR A 27 -12.66 -12.06 15.52
N GLY A 28 -11.62 -12.91 15.65
CA GLY A 28 -10.56 -13.06 14.65
C GLY A 28 -11.07 -13.63 13.33
N ASN A 29 -12.18 -14.37 13.35
CA ASN A 29 -12.79 -14.91 12.11
C ASN A 29 -13.72 -13.94 11.38
N ALA A 30 -13.95 -12.74 11.94
CA ALA A 30 -14.86 -11.75 11.37
C ALA A 30 -14.13 -10.47 10.89
N GLY A 31 -13.01 -10.56 10.21
CA GLY A 31 -12.37 -9.42 9.55
C GLY A 31 -10.99 -8.99 10.05
N ILE A 32 -10.44 -9.63 11.11
CA ILE A 32 -9.06 -9.41 11.58
C ILE A 32 -8.22 -10.70 11.50
N ALA A 33 -8.73 -11.74 10.89
CA ALA A 33 -8.03 -13.02 10.66
C ALA A 33 -6.80 -12.89 9.74
N ILE A 34 -6.58 -11.71 9.23
CA ILE A 34 -5.49 -11.37 8.33
C ILE A 34 -4.11 -11.58 8.99
N ALA A 35 -4.00 -11.29 10.29
CA ALA A 35 -2.69 -11.31 10.95
C ALA A 35 -2.26 -12.70 11.48
N SER A 36 -3.18 -13.63 11.75
CA SER A 36 -2.84 -14.92 12.34
C SER A 36 -2.47 -16.01 11.32
N ASP A 37 -2.98 -15.91 10.10
CA ASP A 37 -2.74 -16.91 9.05
C ASP A 37 -1.50 -16.59 8.19
N VAL A 38 -0.96 -15.39 8.29
CA VAL A 38 0.24 -14.98 7.56
C VAL A 38 1.50 -15.71 8.04
N SER A 39 1.50 -16.25 9.26
CA SER A 39 2.71 -16.82 9.86
C SER A 39 3.07 -18.23 9.41
N THR A 40 2.19 -18.95 8.73
CA THR A 40 2.36 -20.38 8.44
C THR A 40 2.33 -20.76 6.98
N SER A 41 1.99 -19.86 6.06
CA SER A 41 1.97 -20.17 4.65
C SER A 41 3.11 -19.47 3.90
N SER A 42 3.75 -20.21 3.00
CA SER A 42 4.72 -19.70 2.04
C SER A 42 4.13 -18.68 1.04
N LEU A 43 2.83 -18.44 1.15
CA LEU A 43 2.04 -17.55 0.30
C LEU A 43 1.48 -16.36 1.10
N GLY A 44 2.23 -15.79 2.04
CA GLY A 44 1.82 -14.60 2.79
C GLY A 44 1.37 -13.45 1.88
N GLY A 45 0.64 -12.48 2.43
CA GLY A 45 0.20 -11.29 1.72
C GLY A 45 -1.19 -11.40 1.09
N ALA A 46 -1.51 -10.46 0.21
CA ALA A 46 -2.86 -10.26 -0.35
C ALA A 46 -3.39 -11.47 -1.12
N ARG A 47 -2.55 -12.22 -1.80
CA ARG A 47 -2.97 -13.39 -2.59
C ARG A 47 -3.61 -14.52 -1.79
N GLN A 48 -3.40 -14.59 -0.49
CA GLN A 48 -4.11 -15.57 0.36
C GLN A 48 -5.61 -15.32 0.39
N PHE A 49 -6.02 -14.11 0.17
CA PHE A 49 -7.40 -13.67 0.26
C PHE A 49 -8.09 -13.64 -1.10
N GLU A 50 -7.36 -13.89 -2.17
CA GLU A 50 -7.89 -13.90 -3.53
C GLU A 50 -9.09 -14.86 -3.63
N GLY A 51 -10.22 -14.36 -4.10
CA GLY A 51 -11.48 -15.11 -4.24
C GLY A 51 -12.22 -15.44 -2.96
N LYS A 52 -11.64 -15.21 -1.78
CA LYS A 52 -12.31 -15.48 -0.49
C LYS A 52 -13.15 -14.30 0.00
N MET A 53 -12.71 -13.09 -0.31
CA MET A 53 -13.34 -11.84 0.09
C MET A 53 -14.22 -11.26 -1.01
N ASP A 54 -14.19 -11.86 -2.18
CA ASP A 54 -14.83 -11.37 -3.38
C ASP A 54 -16.33 -11.59 -3.32
N ILE A 55 -17.09 -10.54 -3.05
CA ILE A 55 -18.56 -10.57 -3.00
C ILE A 55 -19.09 -10.03 -4.33
N LYS A 56 -19.08 -10.88 -5.35
CA LYS A 56 -19.68 -10.57 -6.64
C LYS A 56 -21.18 -10.28 -6.47
N ASN A 57 -21.65 -9.24 -7.12
CA ASN A 57 -23.05 -8.81 -7.09
C ASN A 57 -23.55 -8.35 -5.71
N SER A 58 -22.70 -7.81 -4.86
CA SER A 58 -23.17 -7.18 -3.63
C SER A 58 -24.05 -5.96 -3.96
N PRO A 59 -25.26 -5.83 -3.37
CA PRO A 59 -26.07 -4.64 -3.58
C PRO A 59 -25.50 -3.38 -2.91
N TYR A 60 -24.45 -3.53 -2.10
CA TYR A 60 -23.84 -2.46 -1.31
C TYR A 60 -22.56 -1.90 -1.93
N PHE A 61 -22.00 -2.57 -2.95
CA PHE A 61 -20.73 -2.18 -3.57
C PHE A 61 -20.90 -1.90 -5.05
N ALA A 62 -20.57 -0.68 -5.46
CA ALA A 62 -20.26 -0.39 -6.84
C ALA A 62 -18.74 -0.61 -7.01
N GLN A 63 -18.37 -1.55 -7.87
CA GLN A 63 -16.97 -1.78 -8.23
C GLN A 63 -16.65 -0.97 -9.48
N PRO A 64 -15.85 0.11 -9.37
CA PRO A 64 -15.47 0.88 -10.54
C PRO A 64 -14.45 0.09 -11.38
N ASP A 65 -14.64 0.07 -12.69
CA ASP A 65 -13.65 -0.51 -13.62
C ASP A 65 -12.48 0.46 -13.83
N ILE A 66 -11.60 0.54 -12.81
CA ILE A 66 -10.47 1.49 -12.79
C ILE A 66 -9.52 1.24 -13.96
N PHE A 67 -9.33 -0.01 -14.38
CA PHE A 67 -8.46 -0.35 -15.50
C PHE A 67 -8.87 0.35 -16.81
N ASN A 68 -10.17 0.46 -17.07
CA ASN A 68 -10.70 1.07 -18.29
C ASN A 68 -11.09 2.56 -18.13
N MET A 69 -10.90 3.15 -16.94
CA MET A 69 -11.15 4.58 -16.75
C MET A 69 -10.28 5.44 -17.66
N GLN A 70 -10.86 6.54 -18.13
CA GLN A 70 -10.20 7.54 -18.96
C GLN A 70 -10.22 8.90 -18.25
N SER A 71 -9.17 9.67 -18.43
CA SER A 71 -9.13 11.05 -17.92
C SER A 71 -10.24 11.90 -18.56
N ASN A 72 -10.80 12.79 -17.76
CA ASN A 72 -11.83 13.74 -18.17
C ASN A 72 -11.59 15.11 -17.49
N GLU A 73 -12.61 15.96 -17.35
CA GLU A 73 -12.49 17.30 -16.76
C GLU A 73 -12.15 17.29 -15.26
N HIS A 74 -12.54 16.26 -14.52
CA HIS A 74 -12.30 16.14 -13.08
C HIS A 74 -11.37 14.99 -12.70
N LEU A 75 -11.23 13.95 -13.54
CA LEU A 75 -10.39 12.80 -13.33
C LEU A 75 -9.11 12.88 -14.17
N THR A 76 -7.95 12.73 -13.53
CA THR A 76 -6.66 12.46 -14.20
C THR A 76 -6.21 11.06 -13.81
N VAL A 77 -6.11 10.12 -14.78
CA VAL A 77 -5.80 8.71 -14.51
C VAL A 77 -4.84 8.13 -15.56
N LEU A 78 -3.98 7.24 -15.12
CA LEU A 78 -3.14 6.40 -15.99
C LEU A 78 -3.98 5.20 -16.44
N SER A 79 -4.65 5.34 -17.59
CA SER A 79 -5.51 4.29 -18.14
C SER A 79 -4.74 3.01 -18.42
N HIS A 80 -5.38 1.86 -18.23
CA HIS A 80 -4.82 0.52 -18.45
C HIS A 80 -3.56 0.23 -17.62
N TYR A 81 -3.41 0.86 -16.47
CA TYR A 81 -2.35 0.56 -15.54
C TYR A 81 -2.56 -0.84 -14.94
N LYS A 82 -1.60 -1.73 -15.10
CA LYS A 82 -1.70 -3.11 -14.59
C LYS A 82 -1.21 -3.20 -13.16
N THR A 83 -2.05 -3.73 -12.30
CA THR A 83 -1.75 -4.02 -10.90
C THR A 83 -1.11 -5.39 -10.72
N LYS A 84 -0.56 -5.62 -9.54
CA LYS A 84 0.00 -6.91 -9.11
C LYS A 84 -0.09 -7.03 -7.61
N GLN A 85 -0.48 -8.20 -7.11
CA GLN A 85 -0.54 -8.49 -5.69
C GLN A 85 0.75 -9.13 -5.18
N GLN A 86 1.21 -8.71 -3.98
CA GLN A 86 2.39 -9.30 -3.33
C GLN A 86 2.08 -10.68 -2.74
N ASN A 87 3.11 -11.53 -2.66
CA ASN A 87 2.98 -12.90 -2.18
C ASN A 87 3.40 -13.09 -0.70
N ASP A 88 3.89 -12.03 -0.05
CA ASP A 88 4.42 -12.05 1.31
C ASP A 88 4.11 -10.74 2.04
N GLY A 89 4.50 -10.62 3.30
CA GLY A 89 4.21 -9.44 4.13
C GLY A 89 5.21 -8.28 4.00
N TYR A 90 6.21 -8.33 3.11
CA TYR A 90 7.30 -7.35 3.08
C TYR A 90 7.68 -6.83 1.69
N SER A 91 7.13 -7.40 0.62
CA SER A 91 7.52 -7.07 -0.77
C SER A 91 6.67 -5.98 -1.44
N CYS A 92 5.90 -5.20 -0.69
CA CYS A 92 5.08 -4.12 -1.25
C CYS A 92 5.89 -3.15 -2.13
N GLY A 93 7.05 -2.70 -1.67
CA GLY A 93 7.93 -1.84 -2.46
C GLY A 93 8.40 -2.46 -3.78
N PRO A 94 9.02 -3.65 -3.77
CA PRO A 94 9.39 -4.38 -4.99
C PRO A 94 8.22 -4.60 -5.96
N VAL A 95 7.04 -4.99 -5.46
CA VAL A 95 5.87 -5.20 -6.32
C VAL A 95 5.34 -3.88 -6.88
N ALA A 96 5.26 -2.82 -6.07
CA ALA A 96 4.92 -1.47 -6.56
C ALA A 96 5.86 -1.01 -7.67
N ALA A 97 7.19 -1.19 -7.49
CA ALA A 97 8.16 -0.87 -8.52
C ALA A 97 7.98 -1.71 -9.80
N ASN A 98 7.63 -2.99 -9.64
CA ASN A 98 7.42 -3.88 -10.79
C ASN A 98 6.18 -3.49 -11.61
N THR A 99 5.12 -2.99 -10.96
CA THR A 99 3.96 -2.44 -11.69
C THR A 99 4.33 -1.18 -12.47
N VAL A 100 5.19 -0.30 -11.92
CA VAL A 100 5.71 0.88 -12.63
C VAL A 100 6.57 0.46 -13.83
N VAL A 101 7.45 -0.53 -13.66
CA VAL A 101 8.23 -1.09 -14.77
C VAL A 101 7.30 -1.65 -15.85
N THR A 102 6.29 -2.41 -15.46
CA THR A 102 5.33 -3.00 -16.39
C THR A 102 4.53 -1.93 -17.14
N HIS A 103 4.18 -0.81 -16.48
CA HIS A 103 3.49 0.32 -17.13
C HIS A 103 4.28 0.87 -18.32
N PHE A 104 5.58 1.11 -18.15
CA PHE A 104 6.42 1.67 -19.22
C PHE A 104 6.92 0.65 -20.23
N MET A 105 7.24 -0.57 -19.78
CA MET A 105 7.89 -1.59 -20.61
C MET A 105 6.92 -2.62 -21.22
N GLY A 106 5.65 -2.61 -20.77
CA GLY A 106 4.64 -3.61 -21.16
C GLY A 106 4.86 -5.00 -20.54
N LYS A 107 5.95 -5.20 -19.80
CA LYS A 107 6.34 -6.47 -19.16
C LYS A 107 7.23 -6.23 -17.95
N GLU A 108 7.33 -7.21 -17.09
CA GLU A 108 8.32 -7.27 -16.01
C GLU A 108 9.73 -7.43 -16.57
N LEU A 109 10.70 -6.73 -16.00
CA LEU A 109 12.14 -6.89 -16.33
C LEU A 109 12.81 -7.88 -15.38
N HIS A 110 12.34 -7.96 -14.14
CA HIS A 110 12.85 -8.82 -13.09
C HIS A 110 11.67 -9.41 -12.30
N THR A 111 11.89 -10.56 -11.69
CA THR A 111 10.95 -11.12 -10.71
C THR A 111 10.93 -10.29 -9.42
N ASP A 112 9.85 -10.33 -8.67
CA ASP A 112 9.75 -9.59 -7.39
C ASP A 112 10.89 -9.97 -6.43
N LYS A 113 11.29 -11.26 -6.43
CA LYS A 113 12.42 -11.75 -5.62
C LYS A 113 13.75 -11.11 -6.03
N GLU A 114 14.02 -10.97 -7.31
CA GLU A 114 15.22 -10.28 -7.80
C GLU A 114 15.18 -8.79 -7.45
N ILE A 115 14.02 -8.17 -7.57
CA ILE A 115 13.84 -6.76 -7.18
C ILE A 115 14.08 -6.60 -5.67
N CYS A 116 13.53 -7.48 -4.82
CA CYS A 116 13.81 -7.49 -3.36
C CYS A 116 15.33 -7.52 -3.09
N GLN A 117 16.06 -8.39 -3.77
CA GLN A 117 17.53 -8.48 -3.62
C GLN A 117 18.24 -7.22 -4.08
N MET A 118 17.83 -6.66 -5.22
CA MET A 118 18.44 -5.44 -5.77
C MET A 118 18.20 -4.22 -4.90
N MET A 119 17.02 -4.11 -4.30
CA MET A 119 16.65 -3.05 -3.36
C MET A 119 17.26 -3.22 -1.97
N GLY A 120 17.64 -4.45 -1.59
CA GLY A 120 18.02 -4.79 -0.23
C GLY A 120 16.82 -4.80 0.71
N THR A 121 15.67 -5.29 0.22
CA THR A 121 14.43 -5.41 1.00
C THR A 121 14.64 -6.34 2.19
N SER A 122 14.23 -5.87 3.37
CA SER A 122 14.24 -6.64 4.61
C SER A 122 12.92 -7.40 4.77
N THR A 123 12.98 -8.63 5.24
CA THR A 123 11.80 -9.42 5.57
C THR A 123 11.04 -8.91 6.81
N THR A 124 11.68 -8.05 7.61
CA THR A 124 11.10 -7.46 8.82
C THR A 124 10.68 -6.02 8.65
N ASN A 125 11.41 -5.24 7.82
CA ASN A 125 11.23 -3.80 7.71
C ASN A 125 10.88 -3.35 6.27
N GLY A 126 10.62 -4.30 5.36
CA GLY A 126 10.29 -3.94 3.98
C GLY A 126 11.41 -3.20 3.23
N THR A 127 11.05 -2.21 2.43
CA THR A 127 11.97 -1.51 1.52
C THR A 127 12.02 -0.02 1.82
N THR A 128 13.22 0.53 1.97
CA THR A 128 13.42 1.97 2.13
C THR A 128 13.36 2.71 0.79
N THR A 129 13.07 4.01 0.82
CA THR A 129 13.14 4.89 -0.37
C THR A 129 14.50 4.80 -1.08
N LYS A 130 15.60 4.71 -0.32
CA LYS A 130 16.95 4.53 -0.88
C LYS A 130 17.10 3.20 -1.63
N GLY A 131 16.49 2.13 -1.13
CA GLY A 131 16.45 0.83 -1.82
C GLY A 131 15.68 0.91 -3.13
N MET A 132 14.52 1.56 -3.12
CA MET A 132 13.73 1.81 -4.33
C MET A 132 14.53 2.60 -5.38
N VAL A 133 15.13 3.72 -4.98
CA VAL A 133 15.99 4.55 -5.86
C VAL A 133 17.12 3.73 -6.47
N LYS A 134 17.83 2.95 -5.64
CA LYS A 134 18.94 2.08 -6.08
C LYS A 134 18.53 1.11 -7.20
N TYR A 135 17.33 0.54 -7.11
CA TYR A 135 16.84 -0.36 -8.16
C TYR A 135 16.66 0.35 -9.49
N PHE A 136 15.92 1.47 -9.50
CA PHE A 136 15.67 2.20 -10.74
C PHE A 136 16.92 2.82 -11.34
N GLU A 137 17.84 3.34 -10.53
CA GLU A 137 19.15 3.81 -11.00
C GLU A 137 19.96 2.66 -11.64
N LYS A 138 19.90 1.45 -11.05
CA LYS A 138 20.61 0.27 -11.56
C LYS A 138 20.09 -0.19 -12.93
N ILE A 139 18.79 -0.06 -13.17
CA ILE A 139 18.22 -0.36 -14.50
C ILE A 139 18.30 0.82 -15.47
N GLY A 140 18.99 1.90 -15.08
CA GLY A 140 19.31 3.04 -15.95
C GLY A 140 18.20 4.07 -16.11
N TRP A 141 17.20 4.08 -15.21
CA TRP A 141 16.07 5.00 -15.28
C TRP A 141 16.38 6.36 -14.65
N GLU A 142 15.63 7.39 -15.06
CA GLU A 142 15.56 8.67 -14.37
C GLU A 142 14.72 8.51 -13.10
N VAL A 143 15.22 9.03 -11.97
CA VAL A 143 14.54 8.89 -10.66
C VAL A 143 14.48 10.24 -9.97
N LYS A 144 13.30 10.61 -9.46
CA LYS A 144 13.11 11.70 -8.49
C LYS A 144 12.54 11.10 -7.21
N SER A 145 12.90 11.64 -6.05
CA SER A 145 12.45 11.06 -4.78
C SER A 145 12.53 12.05 -3.62
N SER A 146 11.75 11.79 -2.57
CA SER A 146 11.79 12.53 -1.30
C SER A 146 13.19 12.57 -0.65
N ALA A 147 14.10 11.68 -1.04
CA ALA A 147 15.47 11.68 -0.53
C ALA A 147 16.36 12.80 -1.12
N LYS A 148 16.00 13.32 -2.29
CA LYS A 148 16.81 14.30 -3.03
C LYS A 148 16.02 15.54 -3.47
N ASP A 149 14.71 15.42 -3.62
CA ASP A 149 13.86 16.43 -4.23
C ASP A 149 12.86 17.03 -3.23
N LYS A 150 12.31 18.19 -3.58
CA LYS A 150 11.32 18.88 -2.74
C LYS A 150 10.05 18.02 -2.63
N THR A 151 9.62 17.80 -1.40
CA THR A 151 8.38 17.11 -1.06
C THR A 151 7.25 18.11 -0.82
N PRO A 152 6.00 17.83 -1.23
CA PRO A 152 4.84 18.67 -0.93
C PRO A 152 4.68 18.93 0.57
N ASN A 153 4.50 20.18 0.97
CA ASN A 153 4.36 20.55 2.39
C ASN A 153 2.91 20.82 2.82
N ASN A 154 2.05 21.14 1.90
CA ASN A 154 0.63 21.38 2.12
C ASN A 154 -0.19 20.64 1.07
N TYR A 155 -1.51 20.62 1.23
CA TYR A 155 -2.40 19.86 0.37
C TYR A 155 -2.44 20.41 -1.07
N GLU A 156 -2.35 21.72 -1.25
CA GLU A 156 -2.32 22.34 -2.58
C GLU A 156 -1.06 21.95 -3.36
N ASP A 157 0.12 22.01 -2.73
CA ASP A 157 1.37 21.50 -3.32
C ASP A 157 1.26 20.01 -3.68
N PHE A 158 0.56 19.22 -2.82
CA PHE A 158 0.32 17.81 -3.05
C PHE A 158 -0.57 17.58 -4.28
N LEU A 159 -1.67 18.30 -4.39
CA LEU A 159 -2.56 18.23 -5.55
C LEU A 159 -1.82 18.55 -6.84
N GLN A 160 -1.04 19.63 -6.84
CA GLN A 160 -0.22 20.02 -8.01
C GLN A 160 0.83 18.95 -8.33
N PHE A 161 1.50 18.41 -7.31
CA PHE A 161 2.50 17.36 -7.47
C PHE A 161 1.89 16.09 -8.10
N VAL A 162 0.76 15.63 -7.59
CA VAL A 162 0.09 14.43 -8.10
C VAL A 162 -0.40 14.64 -9.52
N THR A 163 -1.16 15.69 -9.76
CA THR A 163 -1.76 15.93 -11.08
C THR A 163 -0.71 16.22 -12.17
N ALA A 164 0.38 16.93 -11.84
CA ALA A 164 1.46 17.17 -12.78
C ALA A 164 2.18 15.87 -13.21
N ASN A 165 2.48 14.97 -12.25
CA ASN A 165 3.10 13.69 -12.57
C ASN A 165 2.17 12.79 -13.39
N LEU A 166 0.90 12.68 -13.02
CA LEU A 166 -0.08 11.86 -13.76
C LEU A 166 -0.28 12.37 -15.19
N LYS A 167 -0.35 13.69 -15.40
CA LYS A 167 -0.42 14.30 -16.74
C LYS A 167 0.83 14.05 -17.59
N ASP A 168 1.99 13.89 -16.94
CA ASP A 168 3.26 13.49 -17.59
C ASP A 168 3.40 11.97 -17.71
N ASN A 169 2.30 11.22 -17.62
CA ASN A 169 2.27 9.75 -17.64
C ASN A 169 3.25 9.11 -16.65
N THR A 170 3.42 9.71 -15.47
CA THR A 170 4.38 9.27 -14.47
C THR A 170 3.66 8.79 -13.20
N PRO A 171 3.61 7.47 -12.93
CA PRO A 171 3.06 6.93 -11.69
C PRO A 171 3.94 7.32 -10.50
N ILE A 172 3.31 7.53 -9.33
CA ILE A 172 4.00 8.00 -8.13
C ILE A 172 3.97 6.90 -7.08
N MET A 173 5.11 6.31 -6.79
CA MET A 173 5.25 5.37 -5.67
C MET A 173 5.31 6.15 -4.37
N VAL A 174 4.46 5.80 -3.43
CA VAL A 174 4.34 6.45 -2.11
C VAL A 174 4.36 5.42 -1.00
N GLU A 175 4.90 5.81 0.14
CA GLU A 175 4.91 4.98 1.33
C GLU A 175 4.24 5.71 2.48
N ASN A 176 3.38 5.04 3.22
CA ASN A 176 2.68 5.59 4.38
C ASN A 176 2.48 4.53 5.48
N VAL A 177 1.94 4.99 6.61
CA VAL A 177 1.83 4.20 7.86
C VAL A 177 0.88 3.00 7.80
N ASP A 178 0.08 2.85 6.76
CA ASP A 178 -0.85 1.73 6.66
C ASP A 178 -0.11 0.39 6.77
N TRP A 179 -0.69 -0.56 7.50
CA TRP A 179 -0.11 -1.89 7.75
C TRP A 179 1.27 -1.88 8.44
N GLY A 180 1.66 -0.77 9.09
CA GLY A 180 2.97 -0.62 9.72
C GLY A 180 4.09 -0.24 8.76
N GLY A 181 3.72 0.39 7.64
CA GLY A 181 4.57 0.83 6.54
C GLY A 181 4.22 0.11 5.24
N HIS A 182 3.71 0.85 4.25
CA HIS A 182 3.20 0.24 3.03
C HIS A 182 3.46 1.09 1.78
N TRP A 183 4.07 0.48 0.76
CA TRP A 183 4.27 1.08 -0.56
C TRP A 183 3.08 0.82 -1.48
N ARG A 184 2.58 1.89 -2.07
CA ARG A 184 1.53 1.88 -3.11
C ARG A 184 1.93 2.79 -4.27
N VAL A 185 1.15 2.78 -5.34
CA VAL A 185 1.38 3.65 -6.50
C VAL A 185 0.14 4.49 -6.76
N ILE A 186 0.26 5.81 -6.71
CA ILE A 186 -0.80 6.72 -7.16
C ILE A 186 -0.83 6.65 -8.69
N ILE A 187 -1.98 6.28 -9.22
CA ILE A 187 -2.26 6.13 -10.65
C ILE A 187 -3.39 7.04 -11.14
N GLY A 188 -4.10 7.69 -10.24
CA GLY A 188 -5.15 8.63 -10.60
C GLY A 188 -5.50 9.58 -9.46
N TYR A 189 -6.12 10.70 -9.83
CA TYR A 189 -6.68 11.70 -8.95
C TYR A 189 -8.00 12.19 -9.52
N ASP A 190 -9.06 12.16 -8.73
CA ASP A 190 -10.38 12.63 -9.10
C ASP A 190 -10.86 13.70 -8.12
N THR A 191 -11.24 14.86 -8.65
CA THR A 191 -11.84 15.96 -7.87
C THR A 191 -13.34 15.74 -7.64
N MET A 192 -13.89 14.60 -8.06
CA MET A 192 -15.31 14.28 -8.02
C MET A 192 -16.23 15.31 -8.70
N GLY A 193 -15.64 16.25 -9.45
CA GLY A 193 -16.35 17.34 -10.12
C GLY A 193 -16.90 18.42 -9.17
N THR A 194 -16.35 18.52 -7.97
CA THR A 194 -16.74 19.53 -6.96
C THR A 194 -15.64 20.58 -6.75
N GLU A 195 -15.99 21.69 -6.06
CA GLU A 195 -15.03 22.71 -5.65
C GLU A 195 -14.38 22.39 -4.30
N HIS A 196 -14.79 21.29 -3.66
CA HIS A 196 -14.34 20.91 -2.32
C HIS A 196 -13.31 19.79 -2.39
N THR A 197 -12.15 19.99 -1.79
CA THR A 197 -11.09 18.98 -1.72
C THR A 197 -11.39 17.82 -0.77
N GLY A 198 -12.38 17.96 0.10
CA GLY A 198 -12.74 16.96 1.12
C GLY A 198 -13.35 15.67 0.56
N ASP A 199 -13.84 15.69 -0.67
CA ASP A 199 -14.37 14.52 -1.39
C ASP A 199 -13.44 14.03 -2.52
N ASP A 200 -12.30 14.69 -2.74
CA ASP A 200 -11.28 14.24 -3.67
C ASP A 200 -10.76 12.85 -3.34
N VAL A 201 -10.48 12.06 -4.35
CA VAL A 201 -9.95 10.71 -4.18
C VAL A 201 -8.69 10.46 -5.00
N LEU A 202 -7.86 9.57 -4.47
CA LEU A 202 -6.74 8.96 -5.18
C LEU A 202 -7.16 7.58 -5.68
N LEU A 203 -6.82 7.25 -6.91
CA LEU A 203 -6.82 5.90 -7.41
C LEU A 203 -5.40 5.35 -7.24
N MET A 204 -5.29 4.20 -6.57
CA MET A 204 -4.00 3.59 -6.26
C MET A 204 -3.90 2.17 -6.83
N ALA A 205 -2.74 1.82 -7.32
CA ALA A 205 -2.34 0.43 -7.47
C ALA A 205 -1.71 -0.02 -6.14
N ASP A 206 -2.35 -0.98 -5.49
CA ASP A 206 -2.03 -1.46 -4.16
C ASP A 206 -1.57 -2.93 -4.20
N PRO A 207 -0.28 -3.20 -3.89
CA PRO A 207 0.23 -4.57 -3.82
C PRO A 207 -0.40 -5.43 -2.72
N PHE A 208 -1.04 -4.82 -1.73
CA PHE A 208 -1.73 -5.50 -0.64
C PHE A 208 -3.18 -5.02 -0.56
N ASP A 209 -3.89 -5.14 -1.66
CA ASP A 209 -5.28 -4.74 -1.73
C ASP A 209 -6.18 -5.71 -0.96
N THR A 210 -6.78 -5.19 0.10
CA THR A 210 -7.74 -5.90 0.96
C THR A 210 -8.93 -5.01 1.30
N SER A 211 -9.14 -3.94 0.52
CA SER A 211 -9.99 -2.82 0.93
C SER A 211 -11.44 -2.93 0.50
N ASP A 212 -11.76 -3.60 -0.61
CA ASP A 212 -13.09 -3.49 -1.22
C ASP A 212 -13.76 -4.81 -1.61
N HIS A 213 -13.29 -5.94 -1.16
CA HIS A 213 -13.79 -7.28 -1.52
C HIS A 213 -13.45 -7.74 -2.94
N LEU A 214 -12.73 -6.95 -3.74
CA LEU A 214 -12.21 -7.33 -5.03
C LEU A 214 -10.70 -7.13 -5.01
N GLN A 215 -9.94 -8.21 -4.83
CA GLN A 215 -8.49 -8.14 -4.73
C GLN A 215 -7.85 -8.01 -6.11
N ASP A 216 -8.25 -7.00 -6.84
CA ASP A 216 -7.73 -6.69 -8.17
C ASP A 216 -6.52 -5.76 -8.14
N GLY A 217 -6.13 -5.28 -6.96
CA GLY A 217 -5.02 -4.38 -6.75
C GLY A 217 -5.34 -2.92 -7.01
N TYR A 218 -6.60 -2.55 -7.18
CA TYR A 218 -7.02 -1.15 -7.25
C TYR A 218 -7.67 -0.72 -5.93
N ASN A 219 -7.30 0.45 -5.46
CA ASN A 219 -7.80 1.00 -4.21
C ASN A 219 -8.17 2.47 -4.40
N VAL A 220 -9.33 2.88 -3.89
CA VAL A 220 -9.80 4.27 -3.88
C VAL A 220 -9.63 4.82 -2.47
N VAL A 221 -8.84 5.87 -2.32
CA VAL A 221 -8.47 6.45 -1.03
C VAL A 221 -8.85 7.93 -0.99
N PRO A 222 -9.53 8.43 0.06
CA PRO A 222 -9.75 9.85 0.24
C PRO A 222 -8.42 10.62 0.25
N ALA A 223 -8.27 11.59 -0.66
CA ALA A 223 -6.99 12.22 -0.94
C ALA A 223 -6.47 13.07 0.24
N GLU A 224 -7.32 13.85 0.91
CA GLU A 224 -6.93 14.61 2.10
C GLU A 224 -6.49 13.69 3.24
N ARG A 225 -7.26 12.62 3.51
CA ARG A 225 -6.87 11.65 4.53
C ARG A 225 -5.51 11.05 4.24
N PHE A 226 -5.26 10.63 3.00
CA PHE A 226 -3.96 10.10 2.61
C PHE A 226 -2.85 11.12 2.88
N PHE A 227 -3.01 12.38 2.47
CA PHE A 227 -2.01 13.42 2.66
C PHE A 227 -1.63 13.61 4.14
N TYR A 228 -2.62 13.62 5.05
CA TYR A 228 -2.37 13.78 6.48
C TYR A 228 -1.82 12.51 7.14
N MET A 229 -2.07 11.33 6.58
CA MET A 229 -1.53 10.02 7.02
C MET A 229 -0.26 9.62 6.27
N TRP A 230 0.26 10.49 5.41
CA TRP A 230 1.44 10.21 4.60
C TRP A 230 2.72 10.40 5.40
N PHE A 231 2.94 9.49 6.31
CA PHE A 231 4.15 9.39 7.13
C PHE A 231 4.36 7.94 7.58
N ASP A 232 5.57 7.59 7.94
CA ASP A 232 5.88 6.36 8.66
C ASP A 232 7.02 6.60 9.66
N SER A 233 6.67 6.53 10.94
CA SER A 233 7.61 6.67 12.05
C SER A 233 8.20 5.34 12.52
N GLN A 234 7.77 4.22 11.97
CA GLN A 234 8.26 2.89 12.34
C GLN A 234 9.49 2.51 11.50
N LEU A 235 9.42 2.70 10.18
CA LEU A 235 10.48 2.33 9.26
C LEU A 235 11.52 3.44 9.04
N PHE A 236 11.11 4.70 9.20
CA PHE A 236 11.96 5.84 8.87
C PHE A 236 12.38 6.64 10.09
N SER A 237 13.59 7.18 10.06
CA SER A 237 14.08 8.10 11.08
C SER A 237 13.22 9.36 11.15
N LYS A 238 13.23 10.05 12.29
CA LYS A 238 12.49 11.32 12.49
C LYS A 238 12.72 12.37 11.39
N LYS A 239 13.85 12.33 10.71
CA LYS A 239 14.16 13.24 9.59
C LYS A 239 13.57 12.79 8.27
N GLU A 240 13.30 11.50 8.11
CA GLU A 240 12.85 10.88 6.85
C GLU A 240 11.42 10.37 6.92
N GLN A 241 10.76 10.39 8.09
CA GLN A 241 9.46 9.75 8.31
C GLN A 241 8.28 10.39 7.55
N LEU A 242 8.43 11.61 7.03
CA LEU A 242 7.35 12.33 6.37
C LEU A 242 7.41 12.15 4.86
N ARG A 243 6.28 11.73 4.29
CA ARG A 243 5.97 11.80 2.86
C ARG A 243 7.05 11.17 1.98
N GLN A 244 7.30 9.89 2.19
CA GLN A 244 8.20 9.11 1.35
C GLN A 244 7.58 8.89 -0.04
N TRP A 245 8.30 9.25 -1.08
CA TRP A 245 7.87 9.09 -2.46
C TRP A 245 9.04 8.91 -3.41
N LEU A 246 8.75 8.30 -4.55
CA LEU A 246 9.62 8.38 -5.72
C LEU A 246 8.80 8.25 -7.01
N THR A 247 9.31 8.84 -8.07
CA THR A 247 8.90 8.59 -9.44
C THR A 247 10.08 8.06 -10.23
N ALA A 248 9.81 7.20 -11.19
CA ALA A 248 10.85 6.65 -12.05
C ALA A 248 10.31 6.42 -13.45
N LYS A 249 11.11 6.74 -14.47
CA LYS A 249 10.79 6.47 -15.87
C LYS A 249 12.04 6.18 -16.69
N PRO A 250 11.92 5.43 -17.81
CA PRO A 250 13.05 5.21 -18.72
C PRO A 250 13.67 6.54 -19.16
N LYS A 251 14.98 6.58 -19.28
CA LYS A 251 15.64 7.71 -19.94
C LYS A 251 15.25 7.73 -21.42
N ALA A 252 14.97 8.94 -21.93
CA ALA A 252 14.69 9.16 -23.33
C ALA A 252 15.87 8.77 -24.22
#